data_7ecdb2d4774896de7ac5aab3ddcdd6a8
#
_entry.id   7ecdb2d4774896de7ac5aab3ddcdd6a8
#
_cell.length_a   1.000
_cell.length_b   1.000
_cell.length_c   1.000
_cell.angle_alpha   90.00
_cell.angle_beta   90.00
_cell.angle_gamma   90.00
#
_symmetry.space_group_name_H-M   'P 1'
#
loop_
_entity.id
_entity.type
_entity.pdbx_description
1 polymer ?
#
loop_
_entity_poly.entity_id
_entity_poly.type
_entity_poly.pdbx_seq_one_letter_code
_entity_poly.pdbx_strand_id
1 'polypeptide(L)'
;MKEVDLGKSLDREMSLWRYMSIDKFIDLLSNQKLFLTPLAYYQSSDPFEGFVPKVAFEATMKIFIDRIEEAEAAGVEIEKLLRERVSSPTTEQLEAIEKMKAMSKAHRESLIPLNNKISKSTCVHCWYHSESESEAMWKLYSDSGKGIAIKTSVAALVDSLNVCNQDVPLRLGRVKYLDFLSNELTPKDCVIDGATSPLLKRKEYEHENEVRLYSVPQLMTAERWESYEPRPILVKVDVSSLIENIYISPYVGEPFTSSVRKICELLGVPNEKVINSKLLENYEKMLAGFVKV
;
A
#
# COMPACT_ATOMS: atom_id res chain seq x y z
N MET A 1 -1.36 0.08 -22.12
CA MET A 1 -1.03 0.74 -20.84
C MET A 1 -1.72 -0.03 -19.73
N LYS A 2 -1.05 -0.23 -18.60
CA LYS A 2 -1.70 -0.80 -17.42
C LYS A 2 -2.34 0.36 -16.66
N GLU A 3 -3.66 0.43 -16.68
CA GLU A 3 -4.41 1.42 -15.88
C GLU A 3 -4.33 1.04 -14.40
N VAL A 4 -4.49 2.05 -13.53
CA VAL A 4 -4.61 1.82 -12.09
C VAL A 4 -5.93 1.09 -11.82
N ASP A 5 -5.85 -0.06 -11.15
CA ASP A 5 -7.00 -0.84 -10.72
C ASP A 5 -7.63 -0.16 -9.49
N LEU A 6 -8.80 0.44 -9.69
CA LEU A 6 -9.51 1.20 -8.66
C LEU A 6 -10.41 0.29 -7.85
N GLY A 7 -10.20 0.26 -6.53
CA GLY A 7 -11.06 -0.49 -5.60
C GLY A 7 -12.50 0.04 -5.57
N LYS A 8 -13.46 -0.87 -5.47
CA LYS A 8 -14.90 -0.54 -5.40
C LYS A 8 -15.29 0.21 -4.12
N SER A 9 -14.42 0.20 -3.11
CA SER A 9 -14.60 0.93 -1.84
C SER A 9 -14.32 2.43 -1.97
N LEU A 10 -13.84 2.89 -3.13
CA LEU A 10 -13.48 4.28 -3.40
C LEU A 10 -14.46 4.95 -4.34
N ASP A 11 -14.83 6.18 -3.99
CA ASP A 11 -15.48 7.13 -4.89
C ASP A 11 -14.39 8.03 -5.52
N ARG A 12 -14.53 8.37 -6.80
CA ARG A 12 -13.59 9.22 -7.52
C ARG A 12 -13.51 10.65 -6.97
N GLU A 13 -14.58 11.13 -6.34
CA GLU A 13 -14.67 12.49 -5.76
C GLU A 13 -14.08 12.57 -4.34
N MET A 14 -13.68 11.45 -3.74
CA MET A 14 -13.07 11.46 -2.40
C MET A 14 -11.83 12.34 -2.34
N SER A 15 -11.81 13.27 -1.38
CA SER A 15 -10.66 14.13 -1.10
C SER A 15 -9.54 13.35 -0.43
N LEU A 16 -8.33 13.51 -0.92
CA LEU A 16 -7.10 12.89 -0.40
C LEU A 16 -6.09 13.94 -0.02
N TRP A 17 -5.40 13.69 1.09
CA TRP A 17 -4.35 14.56 1.61
C TRP A 17 -3.05 13.79 1.78
N ARG A 18 -1.94 14.44 1.47
CA ARG A 18 -0.60 13.90 1.75
C ARG A 18 0.23 14.93 2.48
N TYR A 19 0.45 14.69 3.77
CA TYR A 19 1.32 15.51 4.62
C TYR A 19 2.75 15.01 4.49
N MET A 20 3.71 15.92 4.36
CA MET A 20 5.11 15.56 4.18
C MET A 20 6.06 16.71 4.56
N SER A 21 7.34 16.38 4.75
CA SER A 21 8.41 17.36 4.89
C SER A 21 8.71 18.06 3.57
N ILE A 22 9.34 19.22 3.63
CA ILE A 22 9.66 20.06 2.47
C ILE A 22 10.59 19.37 1.46
N ASP A 23 11.53 18.56 1.94
CA ASP A 23 12.46 17.79 1.09
C ASP A 23 11.73 16.78 0.22
N LYS A 24 10.77 16.02 0.79
CA LYS A 24 9.92 15.07 0.04
C LYS A 24 9.02 15.77 -0.96
N PHE A 25 8.54 16.96 -0.61
CA PHE A 25 7.75 17.77 -1.53
C PHE A 25 8.57 18.25 -2.73
N ILE A 26 9.77 18.75 -2.49
CA ILE A 26 10.71 19.16 -3.56
C ILE A 26 11.06 17.96 -4.45
N ASP A 27 11.33 16.79 -3.85
CA ASP A 27 11.64 15.57 -4.60
C ASP A 27 10.48 15.18 -5.52
N LEU A 28 9.24 15.21 -5.01
CA LEU A 28 8.04 14.93 -5.82
C LEU A 28 7.90 15.88 -7.01
N LEU A 29 8.04 17.19 -6.78
CA LEU A 29 7.91 18.19 -7.85
C LEU A 29 9.03 18.06 -8.89
N SER A 30 10.27 17.82 -8.45
CA SER A 30 11.45 17.77 -9.31
C SER A 30 11.53 16.48 -10.14
N ASN A 31 11.19 15.34 -9.54
CA ASN A 31 11.33 14.02 -10.14
C ASN A 31 10.05 13.46 -10.73
N GLN A 32 8.90 14.06 -10.42
CA GLN A 32 7.57 13.61 -10.86
C GLN A 32 7.35 12.11 -10.63
N LYS A 33 7.67 11.66 -9.42
CA LYS A 33 7.55 10.26 -9.00
C LYS A 33 6.97 10.14 -7.60
N LEU A 34 6.08 9.18 -7.41
CA LEU A 34 5.65 8.72 -6.10
C LEU A 34 6.56 7.59 -5.63
N PHE A 35 6.94 7.66 -4.37
CA PHE A 35 7.78 6.67 -3.71
C PHE A 35 6.90 5.69 -2.95
N LEU A 36 6.77 4.46 -3.45
CA LEU A 36 6.04 3.39 -2.78
C LEU A 36 7.01 2.63 -1.86
N THR A 37 6.70 2.63 -0.57
CA THR A 37 7.53 2.02 0.48
C THR A 37 7.12 0.57 0.70
N PRO A 38 8.05 -0.40 0.77
CA PRO A 38 7.75 -1.77 1.17
C PRO A 38 7.14 -1.82 2.58
N LEU A 39 6.11 -2.65 2.78
CA LEU A 39 5.47 -2.81 4.09
C LEU A 39 6.45 -3.25 5.19
N ALA A 40 7.52 -3.96 4.82
CA ALA A 40 8.61 -4.30 5.74
C ALA A 40 9.22 -3.10 6.48
N TYR A 41 9.23 -1.92 5.86
CA TYR A 41 9.86 -0.72 6.44
C TYR A 41 9.04 -0.10 7.57
N TYR A 42 7.75 -0.42 7.65
CA TYR A 42 6.86 0.07 8.70
C TYR A 42 6.82 -0.83 9.95
N GLN A 43 7.45 -2.00 9.92
CA GLN A 43 7.38 -2.98 11.01
C GLN A 43 8.02 -2.51 12.33
N SER A 44 8.86 -1.48 12.30
CA SER A 44 9.37 -0.82 13.51
C SER A 44 8.31 0.02 14.21
N SER A 45 7.38 0.61 13.48
CA SER A 45 6.28 1.43 14.02
C SER A 45 5.00 0.63 14.23
N ASP A 46 4.69 -0.31 13.31
CA ASP A 46 3.62 -1.30 13.45
C ASP A 46 4.13 -2.70 13.13
N PRO A 47 4.41 -3.55 14.14
CA PRO A 47 4.87 -4.92 13.92
C PRO A 47 3.89 -5.81 13.15
N PHE A 48 2.62 -5.41 13.03
CA PHE A 48 1.59 -6.11 12.27
C PHE A 48 1.40 -5.59 10.85
N GLU A 49 2.13 -4.53 10.47
CA GLU A 49 2.00 -3.96 9.13
C GLU A 49 2.36 -4.98 8.04
N GLY A 50 1.44 -5.15 7.09
CA GLY A 50 1.55 -6.15 6.02
C GLY A 50 1.07 -7.55 6.41
N PHE A 51 0.63 -7.76 7.65
CA PHE A 51 -0.01 -9.00 8.08
C PHE A 51 -1.53 -8.89 8.06
N VAL A 52 -2.19 -10.04 8.26
CA VAL A 52 -3.64 -10.14 8.30
C VAL A 52 -4.08 -10.75 9.63
N PRO A 53 -5.32 -10.56 10.08
CA PRO A 53 -5.86 -11.26 11.25
C PRO A 53 -5.67 -12.78 11.13
N LYS A 54 -5.50 -13.45 12.28
CA LYS A 54 -5.26 -14.90 12.35
C LYS A 54 -6.26 -15.71 11.53
N VAL A 55 -7.56 -15.37 11.62
CA VAL A 55 -8.63 -16.06 10.91
C VAL A 55 -8.46 -16.01 9.38
N ALA A 56 -8.00 -14.88 8.85
CA ALA A 56 -7.76 -14.73 7.42
C ALA A 56 -6.50 -15.50 6.98
N PHE A 57 -5.47 -15.47 7.80
CA PHE A 57 -4.25 -16.24 7.57
C PHE A 57 -4.54 -17.75 7.55
N GLU A 58 -5.24 -18.27 8.55
CA GLU A 58 -5.62 -19.68 8.64
C GLU A 58 -6.48 -20.11 7.45
N ALA A 59 -7.46 -19.30 7.06
CA ALA A 59 -8.31 -19.59 5.90
C ALA A 59 -7.51 -19.63 4.59
N THR A 60 -6.57 -18.71 4.40
CA THR A 60 -5.70 -18.68 3.23
C THR A 60 -4.76 -19.87 3.22
N MET A 61 -4.11 -20.16 4.33
CA MET A 61 -3.20 -21.31 4.45
C MET A 61 -3.93 -22.63 4.23
N LYS A 62 -5.15 -22.77 4.75
CA LYS A 62 -5.96 -23.97 4.55
C LYS A 62 -6.17 -24.26 3.06
N ILE A 63 -6.52 -23.28 2.25
CA ILE A 63 -6.71 -23.47 0.81
C ILE A 63 -5.46 -24.08 0.14
N PHE A 64 -4.28 -23.59 0.51
CA PHE A 64 -3.02 -24.11 -0.04
C PHE A 64 -2.69 -25.49 0.50
N ILE A 65 -2.91 -25.73 1.79
CA ILE A 65 -2.66 -27.02 2.44
C ILE A 65 -3.57 -28.10 1.84
N ASP A 66 -4.89 -27.83 1.71
CA ASP A 66 -5.85 -28.74 1.13
C ASP A 66 -5.40 -29.18 -0.29
N ARG A 67 -4.93 -28.24 -1.12
CA ARG A 67 -4.41 -28.54 -2.47
C ARG A 67 -3.12 -29.38 -2.45
N ILE A 68 -2.23 -29.16 -1.48
CA ILE A 68 -1.02 -29.98 -1.31
C ILE A 68 -1.42 -31.39 -0.89
N GLU A 69 -2.37 -31.53 0.03
CA GLU A 69 -2.89 -32.84 0.49
C GLU A 69 -3.56 -33.62 -0.64
N GLU A 70 -4.35 -32.95 -1.48
CA GLU A 70 -4.93 -33.55 -2.69
C GLU A 70 -3.84 -34.05 -3.65
N ALA A 71 -2.77 -33.27 -3.86
CA ALA A 71 -1.66 -33.67 -4.73
C ALA A 71 -0.85 -34.83 -4.13
N GLU A 72 -0.64 -34.84 -2.79
CA GLU A 72 0.01 -35.92 -2.08
C GLU A 72 -0.82 -37.23 -2.16
N ALA A 73 -2.13 -37.14 -1.93
CA ALA A 73 -3.02 -38.31 -2.05
C ALA A 73 -3.05 -38.87 -3.46
N ALA A 74 -3.12 -38.03 -4.50
CA ALA A 74 -3.00 -38.44 -5.89
C ALA A 74 -1.67 -39.15 -6.17
N GLY A 75 -0.58 -38.66 -5.61
CA GLY A 75 0.75 -39.28 -5.72
C GLY A 75 0.83 -40.67 -5.11
N VAL A 76 0.22 -40.86 -3.94
CA VAL A 76 0.13 -42.17 -3.27
C VAL A 76 -0.68 -43.16 -4.12
N GLU A 77 -1.81 -42.73 -4.67
CA GLU A 77 -2.65 -43.58 -5.53
C GLU A 77 -1.94 -43.95 -6.84
N ILE A 78 -1.22 -43.02 -7.46
CA ILE A 78 -0.41 -43.28 -8.66
C ILE A 78 0.67 -44.32 -8.35
N GLU A 79 1.38 -44.18 -7.21
CA GLU A 79 2.38 -45.15 -6.81
C GLU A 79 1.79 -46.57 -6.60
N LYS A 80 0.63 -46.63 -5.93
CA LYS A 80 -0.09 -47.88 -5.72
C LYS A 80 -0.47 -48.54 -7.03
N LEU A 81 -1.11 -47.80 -7.93
CA LEU A 81 -1.51 -48.29 -9.26
C LEU A 81 -0.31 -48.73 -10.10
N LEU A 82 0.82 -48.03 -10.00
CA LEU A 82 2.06 -48.41 -10.67
C LEU A 82 2.57 -49.74 -10.18
N ARG A 83 2.61 -49.94 -8.86
CA ARG A 83 3.06 -51.22 -8.23
C ARG A 83 2.09 -52.40 -8.51
N GLU A 84 0.80 -52.14 -8.63
CA GLU A 84 -0.21 -53.18 -8.91
C GLU A 84 -0.26 -53.59 -10.38
N ARG A 85 -0.06 -52.64 -11.30
CA ARG A 85 -0.25 -52.90 -12.73
C ARG A 85 1.02 -53.14 -13.53
N VAL A 86 2.17 -52.77 -12.96
CA VAL A 86 3.47 -52.88 -13.61
C VAL A 86 4.32 -53.87 -12.82
N SER A 87 4.59 -55.02 -13.40
CA SER A 87 5.36 -56.12 -12.73
C SER A 87 6.76 -55.69 -12.32
N SER A 88 7.35 -54.69 -12.98
CA SER A 88 8.65 -54.09 -12.64
C SER A 88 8.64 -52.64 -13.06
N PRO A 89 8.29 -51.70 -12.15
CA PRO A 89 8.40 -50.28 -12.39
C PRO A 89 9.82 -49.86 -12.75
N THR A 90 9.97 -48.99 -13.75
CA THR A 90 11.29 -48.47 -14.12
C THR A 90 11.83 -47.53 -13.04
N THR A 91 13.16 -47.41 -12.97
CA THR A 91 13.82 -46.46 -12.07
C THR A 91 13.30 -45.03 -12.29
N GLU A 92 13.12 -44.60 -13.53
CA GLU A 92 12.58 -43.30 -13.90
C GLU A 92 11.18 -43.05 -13.33
N GLN A 93 10.30 -44.07 -13.37
CA GLN A 93 8.94 -43.96 -12.79
C GLN A 93 8.96 -43.79 -11.28
N LEU A 94 9.83 -44.52 -10.58
CA LEU A 94 9.97 -44.41 -9.13
C LEU A 94 10.60 -43.08 -8.73
N GLU A 95 11.63 -42.63 -9.44
CA GLU A 95 12.23 -41.29 -9.25
C GLU A 95 11.24 -40.15 -9.47
N ALA A 96 10.36 -40.25 -10.46
CA ALA A 96 9.33 -39.25 -10.70
C ALA A 96 8.37 -39.12 -9.52
N ILE A 97 7.95 -40.25 -8.91
CA ILE A 97 7.09 -40.26 -7.73
C ILE A 97 7.82 -39.62 -6.52
N GLU A 98 9.06 -40.02 -6.27
CA GLU A 98 9.84 -39.47 -5.15
C GLU A 98 10.08 -37.95 -5.35
N LYS A 99 10.36 -37.52 -6.58
CA LYS A 99 10.47 -36.10 -6.90
C LYS A 99 9.17 -35.35 -6.62
N MET A 100 8.01 -35.92 -6.96
CA MET A 100 6.70 -35.32 -6.69
C MET A 100 6.43 -35.17 -5.19
N LYS A 101 6.74 -36.21 -4.39
CA LYS A 101 6.61 -36.17 -2.92
C LYS A 101 7.55 -35.11 -2.31
N ALA A 102 8.79 -35.06 -2.78
CA ALA A 102 9.76 -34.05 -2.34
C ALA A 102 9.29 -32.62 -2.66
N MET A 103 8.69 -32.40 -3.84
CA MET A 103 8.12 -31.11 -4.22
C MET A 103 6.94 -30.72 -3.32
N SER A 104 6.01 -31.62 -3.04
CA SER A 104 4.88 -31.34 -2.15
C SER A 104 5.36 -30.96 -0.74
N LYS A 105 6.33 -31.67 -0.21
CA LYS A 105 6.97 -31.35 1.08
C LYS A 105 7.61 -29.94 1.05
N ALA A 106 8.41 -29.66 0.03
CA ALA A 106 9.07 -28.37 -0.12
C ALA A 106 8.04 -27.22 -0.25
N HIS A 107 6.95 -27.42 -0.99
CA HIS A 107 5.85 -26.45 -1.08
C HIS A 107 5.22 -26.19 0.29
N ARG A 108 4.93 -27.23 1.08
CA ARG A 108 4.36 -27.11 2.42
C ARG A 108 5.28 -26.30 3.35
N GLU A 109 6.58 -26.58 3.33
CA GLU A 109 7.58 -25.89 4.15
C GLU A 109 7.78 -24.43 3.75
N SER A 110 7.58 -24.09 2.47
CA SER A 110 7.76 -22.74 1.93
C SER A 110 6.55 -21.83 2.07
N LEU A 111 5.33 -22.32 2.35
CA LEU A 111 4.10 -21.54 2.34
C LEU A 111 4.17 -20.30 3.24
N ILE A 112 4.52 -20.47 4.52
CA ILE A 112 4.56 -19.35 5.47
C ILE A 112 5.70 -18.39 5.16
N PRO A 113 6.96 -18.85 4.93
CA PRO A 113 8.03 -17.96 4.51
C PRO A 113 7.72 -17.15 3.26
N LEU A 114 7.14 -17.78 2.23
CA LEU A 114 6.78 -17.11 0.99
C LEU A 114 5.68 -16.08 1.19
N ASN A 115 4.60 -16.42 1.89
CA ASN A 115 3.52 -15.49 2.21
C ASN A 115 4.05 -14.26 2.94
N ASN A 116 4.88 -14.45 3.96
CA ASN A 116 5.49 -13.36 4.72
C ASN A 116 6.39 -12.49 3.83
N LYS A 117 7.15 -13.11 2.94
CA LYS A 117 8.03 -12.38 2.01
C LYS A 117 7.26 -11.55 0.99
N ILE A 118 6.17 -12.09 0.44
CA ILE A 118 5.28 -11.36 -0.46
C ILE A 118 4.64 -10.16 0.26
N SER A 119 4.08 -10.39 1.45
CA SER A 119 3.47 -9.32 2.26
C SER A 119 4.46 -8.21 2.56
N LYS A 120 5.64 -8.54 3.06
CA LYS A 120 6.72 -7.59 3.37
C LYS A 120 7.22 -6.81 2.16
N SER A 121 7.19 -7.42 0.97
CA SER A 121 7.66 -6.83 -0.28
C SER A 121 6.60 -6.02 -1.01
N THR A 122 5.34 -6.09 -0.59
CA THR A 122 4.28 -5.25 -1.13
C THR A 122 4.60 -3.80 -0.82
N CYS A 123 4.59 -2.94 -1.85
CA CYS A 123 4.93 -1.54 -1.72
C CYS A 123 3.67 -0.68 -1.70
N VAL A 124 3.63 0.30 -0.80
CA VAL A 124 2.49 1.19 -0.59
C VAL A 124 2.88 2.66 -0.59
N HIS A 125 1.96 3.51 -1.02
CA HIS A 125 2.00 4.96 -0.85
C HIS A 125 0.67 5.39 -0.25
N CYS A 126 0.69 5.95 0.97
CA CYS A 126 -0.50 6.21 1.76
C CYS A 126 -0.98 7.64 1.59
N TRP A 127 -2.29 7.80 1.46
CA TRP A 127 -3.00 9.07 1.45
C TRP A 127 -3.99 9.10 2.61
N TYR A 128 -4.16 10.24 3.22
CA TYR A 128 -5.16 10.47 4.26
C TYR A 128 -6.48 10.90 3.58
N HIS A 129 -7.58 10.19 3.85
CA HIS A 129 -8.89 10.59 3.36
C HIS A 129 -9.59 11.48 4.39
N SER A 130 -9.90 12.72 3.99
CA SER A 130 -10.67 13.68 4.80
C SER A 130 -11.17 14.82 3.93
N GLU A 131 -12.29 15.38 4.29
CA GLU A 131 -12.82 16.61 3.63
C GLU A 131 -12.09 17.87 4.07
N SER A 132 -11.38 17.82 5.21
CA SER A 132 -10.68 18.95 5.80
C SER A 132 -9.26 18.60 6.22
N GLU A 133 -8.45 19.63 6.49
CA GLU A 133 -7.15 19.48 7.10
C GLU A 133 -7.23 18.79 8.48
N SER A 134 -6.20 18.03 8.83
CA SER A 134 -6.07 17.37 10.13
C SER A 134 -4.85 17.90 10.89
N GLU A 135 -5.11 18.42 12.08
CA GLU A 135 -4.06 18.88 13.01
C GLU A 135 -3.14 17.73 13.44
N ALA A 136 -3.73 16.54 13.67
CA ALA A 136 -2.97 15.34 14.00
C ALA A 136 -2.02 14.93 12.87
N MET A 137 -2.46 14.98 11.61
CA MET A 137 -1.62 14.66 10.46
C MET A 137 -0.50 15.68 10.27
N TRP A 138 -0.76 16.95 10.52
CA TRP A 138 0.30 17.97 10.54
C TRP A 138 1.38 17.64 11.57
N LYS A 139 1.00 17.24 12.79
CA LYS A 139 1.96 16.85 13.84
C LYS A 139 2.73 15.58 13.53
N LEU A 140 2.07 14.59 12.96
CA LEU A 140 2.69 13.29 12.69
C LEU A 140 3.66 13.31 11.51
N TYR A 141 3.35 14.08 10.46
CA TYR A 141 4.03 13.95 9.17
C TYR A 141 4.80 15.19 8.71
N SER A 142 4.72 16.31 9.42
CA SER A 142 5.59 17.47 9.16
C SER A 142 6.82 17.44 10.07
N ASP A 143 7.98 17.75 9.51
CA ASP A 143 9.22 17.84 10.30
C ASP A 143 9.20 19.05 11.21
N SER A 144 9.05 18.82 12.51
CA SER A 144 9.02 19.91 13.53
C SER A 144 8.06 21.05 13.17
N GLY A 145 6.93 20.72 12.56
CA GLY A 145 5.95 21.69 12.08
C GLY A 145 6.27 22.30 10.71
N LYS A 146 7.44 22.08 10.14
CA LYS A 146 7.83 22.57 8.80
C LYS A 146 7.43 21.59 7.71
N GLY A 147 6.15 21.58 7.37
CA GLY A 147 5.58 20.64 6.42
C GLY A 147 4.74 21.27 5.35
N ILE A 148 4.43 20.45 4.37
CA ILE A 148 3.52 20.72 3.26
C ILE A 148 2.44 19.65 3.28
N ALA A 149 1.21 20.03 2.94
CA ALA A 149 0.16 19.07 2.61
C ALA A 149 -0.31 19.29 1.17
N ILE A 150 -0.34 18.22 0.40
CA ILE A 150 -0.98 18.21 -0.93
C ILE A 150 -2.42 17.75 -0.72
N LYS A 151 -3.37 18.51 -1.28
CA LYS A 151 -4.74 18.08 -1.48
C LYS A 151 -4.95 17.65 -2.92
N THR A 152 -5.61 16.51 -3.09
CA THR A 152 -6.00 15.94 -4.38
C THR A 152 -7.31 15.18 -4.22
N SER A 153 -7.80 14.59 -5.30
CA SER A 153 -8.92 13.63 -5.30
C SER A 153 -8.48 12.25 -5.79
N VAL A 154 -9.29 11.23 -5.53
CA VAL A 154 -9.09 9.89 -6.10
C VAL A 154 -9.02 9.97 -7.62
N ALA A 155 -9.90 10.77 -8.25
CA ALA A 155 -9.89 10.99 -9.69
C ALA A 155 -8.56 11.56 -10.17
N ALA A 156 -8.10 12.67 -9.59
CA ALA A 156 -6.88 13.34 -9.98
C ALA A 156 -5.65 12.43 -9.78
N LEU A 157 -5.59 11.68 -8.68
CA LEU A 157 -4.52 10.71 -8.43
C LEU A 157 -4.50 9.61 -9.52
N VAL A 158 -5.64 8.99 -9.82
CA VAL A 158 -5.72 7.93 -10.84
C VAL A 158 -5.37 8.46 -12.22
N ASP A 159 -5.93 9.61 -12.61
CA ASP A 159 -5.71 10.20 -13.93
C ASP A 159 -4.24 10.63 -14.10
N SER A 160 -3.62 11.21 -13.06
CA SER A 160 -2.20 11.58 -13.06
C SER A 160 -1.23 10.40 -13.20
N LEU A 161 -1.64 9.22 -12.74
CA LEU A 161 -0.88 7.97 -12.90
C LEU A 161 -1.12 7.32 -14.26
N ASN A 162 -2.36 7.38 -14.78
CA ASN A 162 -2.73 6.70 -16.02
C ASN A 162 -2.16 7.37 -17.28
N VAL A 163 -1.88 8.68 -17.25
CA VAL A 163 -1.19 9.36 -18.36
C VAL A 163 0.29 8.97 -18.47
N CYS A 164 0.84 8.35 -17.44
CA CYS A 164 2.21 7.87 -17.41
C CYS A 164 2.26 6.37 -17.71
N ASN A 165 3.27 5.93 -18.50
CA ASN A 165 3.52 4.50 -18.64
C ASN A 165 4.11 3.95 -17.34
N GLN A 166 3.40 3.00 -16.72
CA GLN A 166 3.83 2.34 -15.49
C GLN A 166 4.48 0.99 -15.79
N ASP A 167 5.62 0.73 -15.16
CA ASP A 167 6.36 -0.53 -15.31
C ASP A 167 5.76 -1.65 -14.46
N VAL A 168 4.99 -1.29 -13.42
CA VAL A 168 4.38 -2.21 -12.46
C VAL A 168 2.86 -2.07 -12.41
N PRO A 169 2.12 -3.15 -12.08
CA PRO A 169 0.68 -3.04 -11.82
C PRO A 169 0.44 -2.19 -10.56
N LEU A 170 -0.45 -1.22 -10.67
CA LEU A 170 -0.86 -0.36 -9.56
C LEU A 170 -2.32 -0.59 -9.22
N ARG A 171 -2.63 -0.56 -7.94
CA ARG A 171 -3.97 -0.65 -7.39
C ARG A 171 -4.17 0.44 -6.36
N LEU A 172 -5.40 0.95 -6.26
CA LEU A 172 -5.79 1.93 -5.26
C LEU A 172 -6.97 1.37 -4.46
N GLY A 173 -6.89 1.39 -3.14
CA GLY A 173 -7.93 0.88 -2.26
C GLY A 173 -7.96 1.58 -0.89
N ARG A 174 -9.13 1.53 -0.23
CA ARG A 174 -9.29 2.07 1.12
C ARG A 174 -8.86 1.05 2.16
N VAL A 175 -8.12 1.48 3.17
CA VAL A 175 -7.72 0.62 4.29
C VAL A 175 -8.92 0.35 5.19
N LYS A 176 -9.11 -0.91 5.56
CA LYS A 176 -10.07 -1.36 6.55
C LYS A 176 -9.34 -1.63 7.87
N TYR A 177 -9.84 -1.02 8.91
CA TYR A 177 -9.27 -1.14 10.26
C TYR A 177 -10.01 -2.21 11.03
N LEU A 178 -9.27 -3.19 11.57
CA LEU A 178 -9.82 -4.34 12.27
C LEU A 178 -9.09 -4.57 13.60
N ASP A 179 -9.81 -5.11 14.58
CA ASP A 179 -9.19 -5.69 15.75
C ASP A 179 -8.61 -7.08 15.37
N PHE A 180 -7.31 -7.15 15.11
CA PHE A 180 -6.63 -8.36 14.66
C PHE A 180 -6.68 -9.52 15.67
N LEU A 181 -7.00 -9.23 16.93
CA LEU A 181 -7.09 -10.21 18.00
C LEU A 181 -8.53 -10.63 18.29
N SER A 182 -9.52 -10.04 17.63
CA SER A 182 -10.94 -10.38 17.82
C SER A 182 -11.24 -11.80 17.34
N ASN A 183 -11.93 -12.55 18.19
CA ASN A 183 -12.45 -13.89 17.84
C ASN A 183 -13.77 -13.83 17.05
N GLU A 184 -14.34 -12.63 16.84
CA GLU A 184 -15.60 -12.43 16.12
C GLU A 184 -15.38 -12.25 14.61
N LEU A 185 -14.13 -12.00 14.18
CA LEU A 185 -13.81 -11.82 12.78
C LEU A 185 -14.00 -13.11 11.98
N THR A 186 -14.57 -12.96 10.79
CA THR A 186 -14.63 -14.02 9.79
C THR A 186 -13.62 -13.74 8.65
N PRO A 187 -13.24 -14.74 7.84
CA PRO A 187 -12.38 -14.52 6.68
C PRO A 187 -12.93 -13.48 5.70
N LYS A 188 -14.27 -13.37 5.58
CA LYS A 188 -14.93 -12.38 4.71
C LYS A 188 -14.71 -10.95 5.18
N ASP A 189 -14.63 -10.73 6.50
CA ASP A 189 -14.36 -9.40 7.06
C ASP A 189 -12.97 -8.89 6.73
N CYS A 190 -12.06 -9.80 6.41
CA CYS A 190 -10.66 -9.54 6.11
C CYS A 190 -10.37 -9.36 4.62
N VAL A 191 -11.38 -9.21 3.78
CA VAL A 191 -11.24 -8.96 2.34
C VAL A 191 -11.88 -7.62 2.00
N ILE A 192 -11.16 -6.78 1.28
CA ILE A 192 -11.65 -5.52 0.72
C ILE A 192 -11.15 -5.38 -0.72
N ASP A 193 -12.05 -5.09 -1.65
CA ASP A 193 -11.75 -4.95 -3.08
C ASP A 193 -10.96 -6.14 -3.68
N GLY A 194 -11.18 -7.34 -3.15
CA GLY A 194 -10.46 -8.56 -3.55
C GLY A 194 -9.02 -8.66 -3.01
N ALA A 195 -8.61 -7.75 -2.14
CA ALA A 195 -7.31 -7.77 -1.48
C ALA A 195 -7.44 -8.00 0.03
N THR A 196 -6.35 -8.38 0.66
CA THR A 196 -6.22 -8.58 2.10
C THR A 196 -5.10 -7.70 2.65
N SER A 197 -3.89 -8.23 2.78
CA SER A 197 -2.75 -7.61 3.46
C SER A 197 -2.50 -6.12 3.18
N PRO A 198 -2.44 -5.61 1.94
CA PRO A 198 -2.11 -4.20 1.74
C PRO A 198 -3.22 -3.25 2.19
N LEU A 199 -4.45 -3.73 2.36
CA LEU A 199 -5.62 -2.92 2.71
C LEU A 199 -6.18 -3.23 4.11
N LEU A 200 -5.47 -4.00 4.93
CA LEU A 200 -5.84 -4.26 6.32
C LEU A 200 -4.84 -3.63 7.26
N LYS A 201 -5.35 -3.00 8.32
CA LYS A 201 -4.54 -2.41 9.37
C LYS A 201 -5.24 -2.56 10.72
N ARG A 202 -4.47 -2.54 11.80
CA ARG A 202 -5.03 -2.62 13.15
C ARG A 202 -5.87 -1.39 13.49
N LYS A 203 -6.92 -1.58 14.26
CA LYS A 203 -7.88 -0.54 14.65
C LYS A 203 -7.23 0.63 15.39
N GLU A 204 -6.15 0.40 16.10
CA GLU A 204 -5.38 1.43 16.81
C GLU A 204 -4.85 2.54 15.91
N TYR A 205 -4.76 2.27 14.59
CA TYR A 205 -4.32 3.23 13.55
C TYR A 205 -5.49 3.83 12.74
N GLU A 206 -6.73 3.63 13.17
CA GLU A 206 -7.93 4.10 12.43
C GLU A 206 -7.94 5.62 12.17
N HIS A 207 -7.25 6.37 13.04
CA HIS A 207 -7.09 7.81 12.88
C HIS A 207 -6.32 8.23 11.62
N GLU A 208 -5.55 7.32 11.00
CA GLU A 208 -4.84 7.58 9.74
C GLU A 208 -5.76 7.55 8.51
N ASN A 209 -6.95 6.96 8.60
CA ASN A 209 -8.00 6.89 7.56
C ASN A 209 -7.43 6.79 6.13
N GLU A 210 -6.64 5.74 5.90
CA GLU A 210 -5.78 5.63 4.72
C GLU A 210 -6.52 5.19 3.46
N VAL A 211 -6.11 5.76 2.35
CA VAL A 211 -6.25 5.23 0.99
C VAL A 211 -4.85 4.90 0.49
N ARG A 212 -4.64 3.66 0.05
CA ARG A 212 -3.32 3.16 -0.37
C ARG A 212 -3.26 2.94 -1.86
N LEU A 213 -2.31 3.60 -2.52
CA LEU A 213 -1.78 3.16 -3.81
C LEU A 213 -0.76 2.06 -3.52
N TYR A 214 -0.92 0.88 -4.12
CA TYR A 214 -0.05 -0.25 -3.83
C TYR A 214 0.30 -1.08 -5.06
N SER A 215 1.42 -1.77 -4.96
CA SER A 215 1.89 -2.76 -5.93
C SER A 215 2.32 -4.02 -5.20
N VAL A 216 1.72 -5.14 -5.60
CA VAL A 216 2.10 -6.46 -5.09
C VAL A 216 3.19 -7.02 -6.00
N PRO A 217 4.27 -7.59 -5.47
CA PRO A 217 5.30 -8.23 -6.28
C PRO A 217 4.70 -9.31 -7.19
N GLN A 218 5.19 -9.38 -8.41
CA GLN A 218 4.79 -10.47 -9.31
C GLN A 218 5.33 -11.81 -8.79
N LEU A 219 4.56 -12.88 -9.01
CA LEU A 219 5.02 -14.24 -8.68
C LEU A 219 6.30 -14.54 -9.46
N MET A 220 7.30 -15.00 -8.74
CA MET A 220 8.61 -15.38 -9.24
C MET A 220 8.88 -16.85 -8.92
N THR A 221 9.93 -17.43 -9.51
CA THR A 221 10.40 -18.76 -9.12
C THR A 221 10.90 -18.75 -7.66
N ALA A 222 10.92 -19.92 -7.02
CA ALA A 222 11.38 -20.05 -5.63
C ALA A 222 12.77 -19.46 -5.42
N GLU A 223 13.71 -19.75 -6.34
CA GLU A 223 15.09 -19.24 -6.28
C GLU A 223 15.17 -17.71 -6.34
N ARG A 224 14.31 -17.08 -7.17
CA ARG A 224 14.22 -15.61 -7.23
C ARG A 224 13.63 -15.03 -5.96
N TRP A 225 12.68 -15.74 -5.33
CA TRP A 225 12.13 -15.30 -4.06
C TRP A 225 13.13 -15.41 -2.91
N GLU A 226 13.99 -16.42 -2.89
CA GLU A 226 15.04 -16.56 -1.88
C GLU A 226 16.00 -15.37 -1.84
N SER A 227 16.41 -14.90 -3.02
CA SER A 227 17.33 -13.76 -3.17
C SER A 227 16.65 -12.40 -3.21
N TYR A 228 15.31 -12.33 -3.23
CA TYR A 228 14.59 -11.07 -3.36
C TYR A 228 14.61 -10.27 -2.05
N GLU A 229 15.06 -9.03 -2.13
CA GLU A 229 15.01 -8.08 -1.03
C GLU A 229 13.94 -7.01 -1.30
N PRO A 230 13.09 -6.67 -0.30
CA PRO A 230 12.11 -5.61 -0.43
C PRO A 230 12.78 -4.27 -0.75
N ARG A 231 12.40 -3.65 -1.86
CA ARG A 231 12.93 -2.35 -2.29
C ARG A 231 11.80 -1.41 -2.65
N PRO A 232 11.94 -0.11 -2.38
CA PRO A 232 10.98 0.88 -2.81
C PRO A 232 10.78 0.88 -4.32
N ILE A 233 9.56 1.20 -4.74
CA ILE A 233 9.20 1.37 -6.15
C ILE A 233 8.94 2.85 -6.39
N LEU A 234 9.53 3.39 -7.46
CA LEU A 234 9.25 4.73 -7.96
C LEU A 234 8.27 4.63 -9.12
N VAL A 235 7.11 5.25 -8.99
CA VAL A 235 6.09 5.30 -10.05
C VAL A 235 5.98 6.72 -10.60
N LYS A 236 5.90 6.85 -11.90
CA LYS A 236 5.78 8.15 -12.57
C LYS A 236 4.40 8.74 -12.33
N VAL A 237 4.34 10.05 -12.15
CA VAL A 237 3.08 10.78 -11.94
C VAL A 237 3.15 12.13 -12.64
N ASP A 238 2.05 12.55 -13.26
CA ASP A 238 1.91 13.93 -13.73
C ASP A 238 1.51 14.82 -12.55
N VAL A 239 2.47 15.56 -12.04
CA VAL A 239 2.29 16.43 -10.87
C VAL A 239 1.30 17.55 -11.13
N SER A 240 1.17 18.00 -12.37
CA SER A 240 0.26 19.11 -12.73
C SER A 240 -1.21 18.73 -12.57
N SER A 241 -1.57 17.48 -12.90
CA SER A 241 -2.92 16.93 -12.73
C SER A 241 -3.12 16.32 -11.34
N LEU A 242 -2.04 15.83 -10.69
CA LEU A 242 -2.13 15.29 -9.34
C LEU A 242 -2.52 16.36 -8.31
N ILE A 243 -1.87 17.54 -8.36
CA ILE A 243 -1.97 18.53 -7.29
C ILE A 243 -3.12 19.51 -7.56
N GLU A 244 -4.17 19.39 -6.75
CA GLU A 244 -5.26 20.40 -6.74
C GLU A 244 -4.84 21.61 -5.93
N ASN A 245 -4.38 21.42 -4.68
CA ASN A 245 -3.89 22.48 -3.82
C ASN A 245 -2.68 22.02 -3.00
N ILE A 246 -1.87 22.99 -2.60
CA ILE A 246 -0.74 22.85 -1.70
C ILE A 246 -1.00 23.68 -0.47
N TYR A 247 -0.96 23.08 0.70
CA TYR A 247 -1.11 23.77 1.97
C TYR A 247 0.24 23.87 2.67
N ILE A 248 0.58 25.07 3.10
CA ILE A 248 1.76 25.33 3.95
C ILE A 248 1.31 25.16 5.40
N SER A 249 2.11 24.47 6.19
CA SER A 249 1.83 24.15 7.59
C SER A 249 1.34 25.36 8.39
N PRO A 250 0.34 25.20 9.28
CA PRO A 250 -0.13 26.29 10.16
C PRO A 250 0.86 26.66 11.27
N TYR A 251 1.91 25.86 11.47
CA TYR A 251 2.91 26.08 12.53
C TYR A 251 4.10 26.93 12.11
N VAL A 252 4.14 27.37 10.84
CA VAL A 252 5.26 28.15 10.30
C VAL A 252 4.84 29.54 9.89
N GLY A 253 5.82 30.44 9.81
CA GLY A 253 5.70 31.79 9.28
C GLY A 253 6.82 32.07 8.28
N GLU A 254 7.17 33.36 8.14
CA GLU A 254 8.33 33.75 7.35
C GLU A 254 9.64 33.35 8.04
N PRO A 255 10.72 33.00 7.29
CA PRO A 255 10.80 33.02 5.82
C PRO A 255 10.33 31.70 5.14
N PHE A 256 9.81 30.71 5.88
CA PHE A 256 9.44 29.40 5.32
C PHE A 256 8.35 29.53 4.25
N THR A 257 7.32 30.34 4.54
CA THR A 257 6.18 30.56 3.62
C THR A 257 6.62 31.13 2.28
N SER A 258 7.43 32.19 2.29
CA SER A 258 7.95 32.80 1.07
C SER A 258 8.89 31.86 0.30
N SER A 259 9.68 31.06 1.00
CA SER A 259 10.57 30.05 0.40
C SER A 259 9.79 28.97 -0.32
N VAL A 260 8.71 28.43 0.29
CA VAL A 260 7.85 27.44 -0.35
C VAL A 260 7.20 28.00 -1.61
N ARG A 261 6.66 29.22 -1.57
CA ARG A 261 6.07 29.88 -2.75
C ARG A 261 7.09 30.05 -3.86
N LYS A 262 8.31 30.44 -3.52
CA LYS A 262 9.39 30.59 -4.52
C LYS A 262 9.80 29.28 -5.15
N ILE A 263 9.87 28.20 -4.36
CA ILE A 263 10.13 26.84 -4.86
C ILE A 263 9.01 26.39 -5.82
N CYS A 264 7.76 26.60 -5.44
CA CYS A 264 6.60 26.27 -6.29
C CYS A 264 6.67 27.01 -7.63
N GLU A 265 6.94 28.32 -7.60
CA GLU A 265 7.12 29.14 -8.81
C GLU A 265 8.23 28.60 -9.72
N LEU A 266 9.41 28.30 -9.15
CA LEU A 266 10.56 27.77 -9.90
C LEU A 266 10.31 26.39 -10.50
N LEU A 267 9.46 25.56 -9.88
CA LEU A 267 9.10 24.22 -10.34
C LEU A 267 7.77 24.22 -11.14
N GLY A 268 7.27 25.38 -11.53
CA GLY A 268 6.12 25.51 -12.44
C GLY A 268 4.75 25.25 -11.79
N VAL A 269 4.66 25.32 -10.45
CA VAL A 269 3.39 25.22 -9.76
C VAL A 269 2.74 26.61 -9.67
N PRO A 270 1.50 26.80 -10.14
CA PRO A 270 0.79 28.06 -10.06
C PRO A 270 0.58 28.55 -8.62
N ASN A 271 0.83 29.83 -8.37
CA ASN A 271 0.79 30.38 -7.01
C ASN A 271 -0.61 30.35 -6.38
N GLU A 272 -1.66 30.36 -7.20
CA GLU A 272 -3.06 30.19 -6.75
C GLU A 272 -3.34 28.82 -6.13
N LYS A 273 -2.56 27.80 -6.44
CA LYS A 273 -2.64 26.49 -5.79
C LYS A 273 -1.98 26.47 -4.41
N VAL A 274 -1.17 27.47 -4.06
CA VAL A 274 -0.41 27.50 -2.80
C VAL A 274 -1.13 28.31 -1.74
N ILE A 275 -1.63 27.62 -0.71
CA ILE A 275 -2.49 28.14 0.34
C ILE A 275 -1.76 28.07 1.69
N ASN A 276 -1.83 29.12 2.48
CA ASN A 276 -1.42 29.02 3.89
C ASN A 276 -2.55 28.35 4.67
N SER A 277 -2.26 27.31 5.42
CA SER A 277 -3.26 26.68 6.29
C SER A 277 -3.81 27.73 7.28
N LYS A 278 -5.16 27.74 7.41
CA LYS A 278 -5.87 28.59 8.37
C LYS A 278 -6.28 27.81 9.64
N LEU A 279 -5.80 26.60 9.82
CA LEU A 279 -6.22 25.72 10.91
C LEU A 279 -6.00 26.32 12.29
N LEU A 280 -4.95 27.15 12.46
CA LEU A 280 -4.64 27.83 13.71
C LEU A 280 -4.88 29.35 13.63
N GLU A 281 -5.71 29.82 12.68
CA GLU A 281 -6.05 31.24 12.58
C GLU A 281 -6.80 31.72 13.84
N ASN A 282 -6.43 32.88 14.33
CA ASN A 282 -7.05 33.45 15.52
C ASN A 282 -8.50 33.82 15.21
N TYR A 283 -9.45 33.26 15.97
CA TYR A 283 -10.88 33.44 15.83
C TYR A 283 -11.29 34.93 15.93
N GLU A 284 -10.68 35.71 16.81
CA GLU A 284 -10.95 37.12 16.95
C GLU A 284 -10.58 37.92 15.70
N LYS A 285 -9.43 37.56 15.04
CA LYS A 285 -9.05 38.18 13.76
C LYS A 285 -10.03 37.84 12.64
N MET A 286 -10.55 36.63 12.65
CA MET A 286 -11.57 36.21 11.70
C MET A 286 -12.85 37.01 11.88
N LEU A 287 -13.30 37.23 13.13
CA LEU A 287 -14.49 38.04 13.43
C LEU A 287 -14.27 39.53 13.13
N ALA A 288 -13.08 40.07 13.34
CA ALA A 288 -12.78 41.47 13.04
C ALA A 288 -12.95 41.83 11.55
N GLY A 289 -12.88 40.82 10.66
CA GLY A 289 -13.19 40.99 9.22
C GLY A 289 -14.68 41.26 8.91
N PHE A 290 -15.58 40.87 9.81
CA PHE A 290 -17.04 41.08 9.66
C PHE A 290 -17.50 42.44 10.17
N VAL A 291 -16.71 43.13 10.98
CA VAL A 291 -17.08 44.38 11.66
C VAL A 291 -16.48 45.61 10.94
N LYS A 292 -15.94 45.49 9.73
CA LYS A 292 -15.60 46.65 8.91
C LYS A 292 -16.89 47.23 8.34
N VAL A 293 -17.46 48.19 9.12
CA VAL A 293 -18.43 49.20 8.66
C VAL A 293 -17.73 50.19 7.73
#